data_06482f7e853b90ebb8650ff46efa6042
#
_entry.id   06482f7e853b90ebb8650ff46efa6042
#
_cell.length_a   1.000
_cell.length_b   1.000
_cell.length_c   1.000
_cell.angle_alpha   90.00
_cell.angle_beta   90.00
_cell.angle_gamma   90.00
#
_symmetry.space_group_name_H-M   'P 1'
#
loop_
_entity.id
_entity.type
_entity.pdbx_description
1 polymer ?
#
loop_
_entity_poly.entity_id
_entity_poly.type
_entity_poly.pdbx_seq_one_letter_code
_entity_poly.pdbx_strand_id
1 'polypeptide(L)'
;MKTKILKHSVPKRILIGMLLVLFCFTSKAQIWENVHFNVDWQMNMPLNSNFADKFSGWGMNFEGKYDLTPYWAIGAFLNFHTNHRYMDRRTIPLTPTASLTTDQQQSAFQLPFGISVSYKLPDNRYVKPYFGVKSGAMYSQNSIYNNLVQWYERPWGFYVSPELGMDIHPVPYQRLGFHVAVYYSYATNKTDILTYSEDGRNSMGVRVGVCF
;
A
#
# COMPACT_ATOMS: atom_id res chain seq x y z
N MET A 1 -42.09 -6.72 -5.55
CA MET A 1 -41.04 -5.75 -5.94
C MET A 1 -39.83 -6.57 -6.41
N LYS A 2 -39.62 -6.67 -7.75
CA LYS A 2 -38.55 -7.54 -8.32
C LYS A 2 -37.28 -6.71 -8.47
N THR A 3 -36.27 -6.97 -7.67
CA THR A 3 -34.95 -6.38 -7.79
C THR A 3 -34.25 -6.92 -9.04
N LYS A 4 -34.03 -6.09 -10.04
CA LYS A 4 -33.27 -6.39 -11.25
C LYS A 4 -31.77 -6.27 -10.91
N ILE A 5 -31.08 -7.39 -10.73
CA ILE A 5 -29.63 -7.43 -10.61
C ILE A 5 -29.07 -7.16 -12.01
N LEU A 6 -28.49 -5.97 -12.20
CA LEU A 6 -27.73 -5.62 -13.41
C LEU A 6 -26.43 -6.45 -13.43
N LYS A 7 -26.42 -7.49 -14.23
CA LYS A 7 -25.22 -8.27 -14.52
C LYS A 7 -24.37 -7.47 -15.52
N HIS A 8 -23.41 -6.67 -15.01
CA HIS A 8 -22.39 -6.04 -15.85
C HIS A 8 -21.47 -7.11 -16.41
N SER A 9 -21.76 -7.59 -17.60
CA SER A 9 -20.81 -8.40 -18.37
C SER A 9 -19.80 -7.45 -19.02
N VAL A 10 -18.54 -7.55 -18.62
CA VAL A 10 -17.42 -6.87 -19.32
C VAL A 10 -17.47 -7.33 -20.78
N PRO A 11 -17.55 -6.43 -21.77
CA PRO A 11 -17.65 -6.83 -23.16
C PRO A 11 -16.41 -7.64 -23.55
N LYS A 12 -16.61 -8.82 -24.11
CA LYS A 12 -15.55 -9.76 -24.52
C LYS A 12 -14.44 -9.11 -25.34
N ARG A 13 -14.74 -8.03 -26.05
CA ARG A 13 -13.77 -7.23 -26.84
C ARG A 13 -12.73 -6.51 -25.96
N ILE A 14 -13.13 -6.03 -24.77
CA ILE A 14 -12.20 -5.40 -23.81
C ILE A 14 -11.29 -6.46 -23.20
N LEU A 15 -11.83 -7.63 -22.85
CA LEU A 15 -11.04 -8.75 -22.32
C LEU A 15 -10.01 -9.25 -23.34
N ILE A 16 -10.38 -9.38 -24.61
CA ILE A 16 -9.49 -9.78 -25.72
C ILE A 16 -8.41 -8.71 -25.95
N GLY A 17 -8.78 -7.42 -25.93
CA GLY A 17 -7.84 -6.31 -26.05
C GLY A 17 -6.82 -6.30 -24.91
N MET A 18 -7.25 -6.54 -23.69
CA MET A 18 -6.38 -6.63 -22.50
C MET A 18 -5.44 -7.85 -22.56
N LEU A 19 -5.94 -8.99 -23.08
CA LEU A 19 -5.15 -10.19 -23.30
C LEU A 19 -4.10 -9.99 -24.41
N LEU A 20 -4.44 -9.31 -25.51
CA LEU A 20 -3.52 -8.97 -26.59
C LEU A 20 -2.41 -7.99 -26.15
N VAL A 21 -2.73 -7.02 -25.30
CA VAL A 21 -1.72 -6.12 -24.70
C VAL A 21 -0.76 -6.90 -23.81
N LEU A 22 -1.24 -7.87 -23.03
CA LEU A 22 -0.40 -8.76 -22.22
C LEU A 22 0.51 -9.65 -23.08
N PHE A 23 0.06 -10.11 -24.25
CA PHE A 23 0.88 -10.89 -25.18
C PHE A 23 1.94 -10.06 -25.94
N CYS A 24 1.73 -8.76 -26.16
CA CYS A 24 2.71 -7.88 -26.80
C CYS A 24 3.97 -7.66 -25.95
N PHE A 25 3.90 -7.87 -24.64
CA PHE A 25 5.06 -7.75 -23.74
C PHE A 25 6.01 -8.96 -23.78
N THR A 26 5.65 -10.07 -24.44
CA THR A 26 6.46 -11.29 -24.44
C THR A 26 7.55 -11.36 -25.53
N SER A 27 7.70 -10.32 -26.39
CA SER A 27 8.52 -10.44 -27.61
C SER A 27 9.93 -9.84 -27.55
N LYS A 28 10.44 -9.39 -26.39
CA LYS A 28 11.84 -8.92 -26.30
C LYS A 28 12.51 -9.46 -25.03
N ALA A 29 13.19 -10.59 -25.15
CA ALA A 29 13.92 -11.23 -24.06
C ALA A 29 14.97 -10.32 -23.38
N GLN A 30 15.57 -9.37 -24.09
CA GLN A 30 16.57 -8.42 -23.57
C GLN A 30 16.00 -7.38 -22.59
N ILE A 31 14.70 -7.07 -22.65
CA ILE A 31 14.09 -6.11 -21.70
C ILE A 31 13.97 -6.72 -20.30
N TRP A 32 13.84 -8.04 -20.21
CA TRP A 32 13.64 -8.74 -18.95
C TRP A 32 14.88 -8.82 -18.05
N GLU A 33 16.07 -8.60 -18.59
CA GLU A 33 17.31 -8.62 -17.78
C GLU A 33 17.37 -7.44 -16.80
N ASN A 34 16.80 -6.29 -17.19
CA ASN A 34 16.82 -5.05 -16.42
C ASN A 34 15.52 -4.81 -15.64
N VAL A 35 14.57 -5.74 -15.67
CA VAL A 35 13.29 -5.62 -14.96
C VAL A 35 13.31 -6.50 -13.73
N HIS A 36 13.00 -5.93 -12.58
CA HIS A 36 12.88 -6.60 -11.30
C HIS A 36 11.49 -6.40 -10.72
N PHE A 37 10.94 -7.44 -10.12
CA PHE A 37 9.66 -7.38 -9.43
C PHE A 37 9.83 -7.78 -7.98
N ASN A 38 9.19 -7.01 -7.10
CA ASN A 38 9.11 -7.31 -5.68
C ASN A 38 7.66 -7.53 -5.28
N VAL A 39 7.42 -8.60 -4.54
CA VAL A 39 6.14 -8.90 -3.91
C VAL A 39 6.39 -9.12 -2.44
N ASP A 40 5.90 -8.20 -1.61
CA ASP A 40 6.21 -8.18 -0.20
C ASP A 40 4.96 -8.23 0.65
N TRP A 41 5.06 -8.91 1.75
CA TRP A 41 4.20 -8.73 2.90
C TRP A 41 4.62 -7.46 3.63
N GLN A 42 3.69 -6.55 3.84
CA GLN A 42 3.91 -5.26 4.47
C GLN A 42 3.30 -5.21 5.86
N MET A 43 4.12 -4.89 6.83
CA MET A 43 3.70 -4.56 8.19
C MET A 43 3.70 -3.04 8.35
N ASN A 44 2.69 -2.50 9.04
CA ASN A 44 2.52 -1.06 9.18
C ASN A 44 2.17 -0.67 10.62
N MET A 45 2.83 0.38 11.11
CA MET A 45 2.59 0.99 12.40
C MET A 45 2.34 2.49 12.21
N PRO A 46 1.11 2.97 12.41
CA PRO A 46 0.82 4.40 12.37
C PRO A 46 1.54 5.13 13.51
N LEU A 47 2.04 6.34 13.21
CA LEU A 47 2.71 7.21 14.17
C LEU A 47 1.84 8.44 14.40
N ASN A 48 1.67 8.85 15.66
CA ASN A 48 0.92 10.05 16.04
C ASN A 48 -0.51 10.11 15.45
N SER A 49 -1.16 8.96 15.29
CA SER A 49 -2.53 8.86 14.80
C SER A 49 -3.47 8.59 15.97
N ASN A 50 -4.61 9.28 15.99
CA ASN A 50 -5.69 9.03 16.93
C ASN A 50 -6.76 8.08 16.36
N PHE A 51 -6.63 7.72 15.08
CA PHE A 51 -7.56 6.88 14.34
C PHE A 51 -6.89 5.61 13.84
N ALA A 52 -7.43 4.44 14.22
CA ALA A 52 -6.91 3.12 13.81
C ALA A 52 -5.38 2.96 14.01
N ASP A 53 -4.88 3.31 15.20
CA ASP A 53 -3.47 3.47 15.55
C ASP A 53 -2.72 2.16 15.85
N LYS A 54 -3.39 1.02 15.78
CA LYS A 54 -2.76 -0.26 16.11
C LYS A 54 -1.85 -0.75 14.98
N PHE A 55 -0.75 -1.40 15.37
CA PHE A 55 0.10 -2.15 14.44
C PHE A 55 -0.73 -3.15 13.64
N SER A 56 -0.43 -3.27 12.35
CA SER A 56 -1.09 -4.22 11.47
C SER A 56 -0.07 -4.93 10.57
N GLY A 57 -0.24 -6.23 10.45
CA GLY A 57 0.45 -7.07 9.46
C GLY A 57 -0.41 -7.32 8.21
N TRP A 58 -1.55 -6.66 8.04
CA TRP A 58 -2.43 -6.84 6.88
C TRP A 58 -2.10 -5.84 5.78
N GLY A 59 -1.04 -6.14 5.06
CA GLY A 59 -0.64 -5.33 3.92
C GLY A 59 0.25 -6.10 2.95
N MET A 60 0.24 -5.66 1.69
CA MET A 60 1.14 -6.15 0.65
C MET A 60 1.68 -4.98 -0.18
N ASN A 61 2.86 -5.16 -0.71
CA ASN A 61 3.52 -4.26 -1.64
C ASN A 61 3.85 -5.02 -2.91
N PHE A 62 3.50 -4.42 -4.03
CA PHE A 62 3.88 -4.87 -5.37
C PHE A 62 4.68 -3.76 -6.01
N GLU A 63 5.84 -4.08 -6.51
CA GLU A 63 6.73 -3.12 -7.14
C GLU A 63 7.42 -3.72 -8.35
N GLY A 64 7.39 -2.99 -9.47
CA GLY A 64 8.16 -3.32 -10.66
C GLY A 64 9.20 -2.23 -10.91
N LYS A 65 10.46 -2.58 -11.00
CA LYS A 65 11.61 -1.69 -11.20
C LYS A 65 12.29 -1.98 -12.53
N TYR A 66 12.76 -0.93 -13.18
CA TYR A 66 13.61 -0.99 -14.36
C TYR A 66 14.95 -0.33 -14.08
N ASP A 67 16.04 -1.03 -14.29
CA ASP A 67 17.38 -0.52 -14.11
C ASP A 67 17.76 0.42 -15.27
N LEU A 68 17.84 1.73 -14.98
CA LEU A 68 18.31 2.74 -15.92
C LEU A 68 19.82 2.73 -16.06
N THR A 69 20.50 2.50 -14.95
CA THR A 69 21.95 2.41 -14.84
C THR A 69 22.32 1.34 -13.81
N PRO A 70 23.59 0.93 -13.70
CA PRO A 70 23.99 0.02 -12.62
C PRO A 70 23.63 0.48 -11.20
N TYR A 71 23.45 1.80 -11.02
CA TYR A 71 23.16 2.39 -9.70
C TYR A 71 21.72 2.88 -9.53
N TRP A 72 21.02 3.21 -10.61
CA TRP A 72 19.69 3.81 -10.54
C TRP A 72 18.63 2.93 -11.17
N ALA A 73 17.55 2.73 -10.46
CA ALA A 73 16.36 2.10 -10.99
C ALA A 73 15.13 2.99 -10.77
N ILE A 74 14.22 2.96 -11.73
CA ILE A 74 12.91 3.61 -11.67
C ILE A 74 11.84 2.54 -11.77
N GLY A 75 10.73 2.73 -11.09
CA GLY A 75 9.67 1.75 -11.08
C GLY A 75 8.30 2.32 -10.81
N ALA A 76 7.33 1.43 -10.76
CA ALA A 76 5.99 1.69 -10.30
C ALA A 76 5.66 0.78 -9.13
N PHE A 77 4.86 1.27 -8.19
CA PHE A 77 4.44 0.52 -7.03
C PHE A 77 2.93 0.63 -6.80
N LEU A 78 2.40 -0.40 -6.19
CA LEU A 78 1.05 -0.48 -5.66
C LEU A 78 1.10 -1.17 -4.30
N ASN A 79 0.72 -0.46 -3.25
CA ASN A 79 0.64 -1.05 -1.91
C ASN A 79 -0.81 -1.05 -1.46
N PHE A 80 -1.13 -1.94 -0.55
CA PHE A 80 -2.33 -1.82 0.27
C PHE A 80 -2.05 -2.28 1.69
N HIS A 81 -2.69 -1.64 2.65
CA HIS A 81 -2.66 -2.07 4.03
C HIS A 81 -3.88 -1.56 4.78
N THR A 82 -4.22 -2.23 5.88
CA THR A 82 -5.36 -1.88 6.71
C THR A 82 -4.93 -1.88 8.17
N ASN A 83 -5.17 -0.76 8.86
CA ASN A 83 -4.99 -0.65 10.29
C ASN A 83 -6.35 -0.70 10.99
N HIS A 84 -6.40 -1.27 12.18
CA HIS A 84 -7.60 -1.40 12.97
C HIS A 84 -7.38 -0.90 14.39
N ARG A 85 -8.46 -0.45 15.02
CA ARG A 85 -8.52 -0.20 16.46
C ARG A 85 -9.89 -0.55 16.97
N TYR A 86 -9.95 -1.36 17.99
CA TYR A 86 -11.17 -1.60 18.75
C TYR A 86 -11.16 -0.77 20.04
N MET A 87 -12.30 -0.16 20.36
CA MET A 87 -12.52 0.57 21.60
C MET A 87 -13.74 0.00 22.31
N ASP A 88 -13.54 -0.32 23.57
CA ASP A 88 -14.59 -0.80 24.44
C ASP A 88 -15.71 0.23 24.58
N ARG A 89 -16.87 -0.25 25.03
CA ARG A 89 -18.08 0.54 25.19
C ARG A 89 -17.81 1.81 26.00
N ARG A 90 -18.06 2.95 25.39
CA ARG A 90 -17.92 4.27 26.00
C ARG A 90 -18.98 5.22 25.48
N THR A 91 -19.22 6.30 26.23
CA THR A 91 -20.11 7.38 25.81
C THR A 91 -19.34 8.41 25.00
N ILE A 92 -19.75 8.63 23.77
CA ILE A 92 -19.14 9.58 22.84
C ILE A 92 -20.12 10.74 22.65
N PRO A 93 -19.74 11.99 22.95
CA PRO A 93 -20.57 13.16 22.64
C PRO A 93 -20.58 13.38 21.14
N LEU A 94 -21.74 13.37 20.51
CA LEU A 94 -21.94 13.67 19.09
C LEU A 94 -22.23 15.15 18.87
N THR A 95 -23.04 15.73 19.77
CA THR A 95 -23.40 17.15 19.80
C THR A 95 -23.48 17.59 21.26
N PRO A 96 -23.56 18.91 21.55
CA PRO A 96 -23.73 19.39 22.93
C PRO A 96 -24.93 18.79 23.67
N THR A 97 -25.94 18.29 22.94
CA THR A 97 -27.18 17.75 23.49
C THR A 97 -27.39 16.26 23.23
N ALA A 98 -26.51 15.61 22.46
CA ALA A 98 -26.65 14.19 22.12
C ALA A 98 -25.34 13.43 22.35
N SER A 99 -25.47 12.26 22.99
CA SER A 99 -24.34 11.33 23.20
C SER A 99 -24.72 9.92 22.78
N LEU A 100 -23.74 9.16 22.32
CA LEU A 100 -23.88 7.77 21.90
C LEU A 100 -23.04 6.88 22.81
N THR A 101 -23.66 5.90 23.47
CA THR A 101 -22.93 4.90 24.30
C THR A 101 -22.86 3.59 23.52
N THR A 102 -21.69 3.28 22.98
CA THR A 102 -21.45 2.06 22.20
C THR A 102 -19.98 1.66 22.23
N ASP A 103 -19.68 0.44 21.84
CA ASP A 103 -18.37 0.00 21.39
C ASP A 103 -18.11 0.54 19.96
N GLN A 104 -16.84 0.71 19.65
CA GLN A 104 -16.44 1.29 18.36
C GLN A 104 -15.28 0.50 17.75
N GLN A 105 -15.44 0.10 16.50
CA GLN A 105 -14.36 -0.45 15.71
C GLN A 105 -13.97 0.53 14.61
N GLN A 106 -12.71 0.93 14.62
CA GLN A 106 -12.11 1.77 13.60
C GLN A 106 -11.33 0.91 12.62
N SER A 107 -11.43 1.26 11.34
CA SER A 107 -10.69 0.62 10.26
C SER A 107 -10.21 1.69 9.27
N ALA A 108 -8.92 1.67 8.96
CA ALA A 108 -8.31 2.55 7.98
C ALA A 108 -7.65 1.70 6.89
N PHE A 109 -8.32 1.56 5.76
CA PHE A 109 -7.77 0.98 4.55
C PHE A 109 -7.02 2.04 3.77
N GLN A 110 -5.82 1.72 3.28
CA GLN A 110 -4.95 2.62 2.53
C GLN A 110 -4.42 1.91 1.28
N LEU A 111 -4.45 2.61 0.15
CA LEU A 111 -4.01 2.13 -1.15
C LEU A 111 -3.11 3.20 -1.80
N PRO A 112 -1.83 3.32 -1.41
CA PRO A 112 -0.88 4.16 -2.11
C PRO A 112 -0.37 3.49 -3.39
N PHE A 113 -0.22 4.29 -4.44
CA PHE A 113 0.33 3.88 -5.73
C PHE A 113 1.06 5.04 -6.40
N GLY A 114 2.01 4.73 -7.24
CA GLY A 114 2.80 5.76 -7.93
C GLY A 114 4.10 5.23 -8.50
N ILE A 115 5.10 6.10 -8.47
CA ILE A 115 6.45 5.82 -8.98
C ILE A 115 7.42 5.59 -7.84
N SER A 116 8.41 4.75 -8.08
CA SER A 116 9.55 4.53 -7.18
C SER A 116 10.85 4.86 -7.89
N VAL A 117 11.78 5.40 -7.14
CA VAL A 117 13.16 5.61 -7.56
C VAL A 117 14.06 4.99 -6.52
N SER A 118 15.02 4.18 -6.92
CA SER A 118 15.96 3.54 -6.02
C SER A 118 17.40 3.72 -6.47
N TYR A 119 18.26 3.95 -5.51
CA TYR A 119 19.70 4.01 -5.66
C TYR A 119 20.33 2.78 -5.04
N LYS A 120 21.00 1.97 -5.87
CA LYS A 120 21.70 0.76 -5.45
C LYS A 120 23.04 1.15 -4.82
N LEU A 121 23.25 0.69 -3.59
CA LEU A 121 24.51 0.87 -2.88
C LEU A 121 25.53 -0.16 -3.38
N PRO A 122 26.85 0.02 -3.06
CA PRO A 122 27.84 -1.00 -3.36
C PRO A 122 27.40 -2.35 -2.84
N ASP A 123 27.29 -3.31 -3.75
CA ASP A 123 26.70 -4.61 -3.50
C ASP A 123 27.75 -5.71 -3.39
N ASN A 124 27.34 -6.81 -2.78
CA ASN A 124 28.05 -8.08 -2.80
C ASN A 124 27.24 -9.06 -3.66
N ARG A 125 27.84 -10.14 -4.14
CA ARG A 125 27.23 -11.17 -4.96
C ARG A 125 25.90 -11.72 -4.39
N TYR A 126 25.74 -11.68 -3.06
CA TYR A 126 24.61 -12.26 -2.33
C TYR A 126 23.62 -11.22 -1.81
N VAL A 127 24.07 -10.00 -1.53
CA VAL A 127 23.26 -8.96 -0.89
C VAL A 127 23.41 -7.67 -1.67
N LYS A 128 22.29 -7.11 -2.11
CA LYS A 128 22.19 -5.87 -2.89
C LYS A 128 21.40 -4.83 -2.09
N PRO A 129 22.08 -4.04 -1.24
CA PRO A 129 21.40 -2.99 -0.49
C PRO A 129 21.03 -1.82 -1.39
N TYR A 130 19.93 -1.13 -1.07
CA TYR A 130 19.49 0.04 -1.79
C TYR A 130 18.80 1.04 -0.87
N PHE A 131 18.79 2.29 -1.29
CA PHE A 131 17.94 3.35 -0.77
C PHE A 131 16.89 3.69 -1.82
N GLY A 132 15.62 3.74 -1.43
CA GLY A 132 14.50 4.03 -2.33
C GLY A 132 13.61 5.15 -1.81
N VAL A 133 12.93 5.82 -2.73
CA VAL A 133 11.85 6.75 -2.44
C VAL A 133 10.66 6.43 -3.33
N LYS A 134 9.52 6.22 -2.72
CA LYS A 134 8.22 6.01 -3.40
C LYS A 134 7.41 7.29 -3.28
N SER A 135 6.81 7.73 -4.37
CA SER A 135 5.98 8.94 -4.41
C SER A 135 4.78 8.75 -5.33
N GLY A 136 3.63 9.26 -4.91
CA GLY A 136 2.41 9.11 -5.71
C GLY A 136 1.17 9.59 -5.00
N ALA A 137 0.04 9.00 -5.35
CA ALA A 137 -1.25 9.26 -4.73
C ALA A 137 -1.60 8.15 -3.73
N MET A 138 -2.37 8.50 -2.72
CA MET A 138 -2.95 7.56 -1.77
C MET A 138 -4.46 7.71 -1.71
N TYR A 139 -5.16 6.65 -2.03
CA TYR A 139 -6.57 6.50 -1.69
C TYR A 139 -6.69 5.91 -0.29
N SER A 140 -7.54 6.47 0.55
CA SER A 140 -7.88 5.92 1.85
C SER A 140 -9.36 5.70 1.99
N GLN A 141 -9.76 4.69 2.76
CA GLN A 141 -11.12 4.53 3.24
C GLN A 141 -11.07 4.34 4.75
N ASN A 142 -11.51 5.38 5.46
CA ASN A 142 -11.58 5.38 6.91
C ASN A 142 -13.02 5.08 7.33
N SER A 143 -13.21 4.09 8.18
CA SER A 143 -14.53 3.62 8.58
C SER A 143 -14.61 3.46 10.10
N ILE A 144 -15.74 3.89 10.66
CA ILE A 144 -16.11 3.70 12.05
C ILE A 144 -17.37 2.84 12.08
N TYR A 145 -17.30 1.73 12.78
CA TYR A 145 -18.42 0.85 13.01
C TYR A 145 -18.89 1.00 14.46
N ASN A 146 -20.11 1.46 14.63
CA ASN A 146 -20.79 1.58 15.92
C ASN A 146 -22.02 0.66 15.90
N ASN A 147 -21.84 -0.59 16.31
CA ASN A 147 -22.86 -1.63 16.27
C ASN A 147 -23.44 -1.80 14.84
N LEU A 148 -24.64 -1.28 14.57
CA LEU A 148 -25.34 -1.40 13.29
C LEU A 148 -25.11 -0.22 12.31
N VAL A 149 -24.44 0.83 12.74
CA VAL A 149 -24.24 2.03 11.96
C VAL A 149 -22.76 2.18 11.57
N GLN A 150 -22.53 2.40 10.30
CA GLN A 150 -21.20 2.67 9.75
C GLN A 150 -21.11 4.11 9.24
N TRP A 151 -20.10 4.83 9.67
CA TRP A 151 -19.66 6.08 9.05
C TRP A 151 -18.37 5.81 8.31
N TYR A 152 -18.24 6.36 7.11
CA TYR A 152 -17.01 6.22 6.31
C TYR A 152 -16.69 7.50 5.55
N GLU A 153 -15.42 7.70 5.33
CA GLU A 153 -14.87 8.77 4.51
C GLU A 153 -13.80 8.21 3.56
N ARG A 154 -13.67 8.82 2.38
CA ARG A 154 -12.75 8.36 1.32
C ARG A 154 -11.84 9.49 0.84
N PRO A 155 -10.90 9.94 1.67
CA PRO A 155 -9.99 10.99 1.28
C PRO A 155 -8.92 10.50 0.30
N TRP A 156 -8.51 11.42 -0.57
CA TRP A 156 -7.35 11.29 -1.42
C TRP A 156 -6.24 12.20 -0.92
N GLY A 157 -4.99 11.79 -1.10
CA GLY A 157 -3.85 12.60 -0.73
C GLY A 157 -2.60 12.25 -1.51
N PHE A 158 -1.56 13.04 -1.29
CA PHE A 158 -0.23 12.76 -1.79
C PHE A 158 0.48 11.80 -0.83
N TYR A 159 1.29 10.90 -1.38
CA TYR A 159 2.04 9.90 -0.64
C TYR A 159 3.52 10.00 -0.95
N VAL A 160 4.35 9.94 0.09
CA VAL A 160 5.80 9.81 -0.03
C VAL A 160 6.31 8.80 0.99
N SER A 161 7.24 7.96 0.57
CA SER A 161 7.80 6.91 1.43
C SER A 161 9.26 6.64 1.09
N PRO A 162 10.21 7.20 1.84
CA PRO A 162 11.58 6.73 1.83
C PRO A 162 11.68 5.33 2.43
N GLU A 163 12.56 4.51 1.84
CA GLU A 163 12.83 3.15 2.31
C GLU A 163 14.32 2.80 2.20
N LEU A 164 14.77 1.95 3.11
CA LEU A 164 16.05 1.28 3.07
C LEU A 164 15.79 -0.21 2.95
N GLY A 165 16.29 -0.82 1.91
CA GLY A 165 16.04 -2.24 1.64
C GLY A 165 17.29 -2.97 1.17
N MET A 166 17.15 -4.28 1.11
CA MET A 166 18.14 -5.18 0.55
C MET A 166 17.48 -6.35 -0.16
N ASP A 167 18.03 -6.71 -1.31
CA ASP A 167 17.68 -7.94 -2.02
C ASP A 167 18.76 -8.99 -1.71
N ILE A 168 18.34 -10.15 -1.21
CA ILE A 168 19.21 -11.24 -0.79
C ILE A 168 19.02 -12.39 -1.77
N HIS A 169 20.07 -12.73 -2.52
CA HIS A 169 20.06 -13.83 -3.48
C HIS A 169 20.90 -15.00 -2.94
N PRO A 170 20.27 -16.02 -2.34
CA PRO A 170 21.01 -17.16 -1.74
C PRO A 170 21.84 -17.92 -2.78
N VAL A 171 21.37 -17.97 -4.02
CA VAL A 171 22.09 -18.59 -5.12
C VAL A 171 22.49 -17.50 -6.12
N PRO A 172 23.83 -17.28 -6.32
CA PRO A 172 24.31 -16.32 -7.29
C PRO A 172 23.80 -16.65 -8.69
N TYR A 173 23.48 -15.60 -9.46
CA TYR A 173 22.94 -15.68 -10.84
C TYR A 173 21.50 -16.16 -10.98
N GLN A 174 20.81 -16.50 -9.89
CA GLN A 174 19.36 -16.71 -9.92
C GLN A 174 18.63 -15.39 -9.71
N ARG A 175 17.52 -15.22 -10.40
CA ARG A 175 16.66 -14.03 -10.28
C ARG A 175 15.86 -14.03 -8.98
N LEU A 176 15.47 -15.21 -8.51
CA LEU A 176 14.68 -15.36 -7.30
C LEU A 176 15.55 -15.07 -6.07
N GLY A 177 15.10 -14.14 -5.26
CA GLY A 177 15.71 -13.76 -4.00
C GLY A 177 14.67 -13.38 -2.96
N PHE A 178 15.16 -13.03 -1.78
CA PHE A 178 14.35 -12.48 -0.70
C PHE A 178 14.54 -10.96 -0.67
N HIS A 179 13.45 -10.25 -0.42
CA HIS A 179 13.46 -8.81 -0.25
C HIS A 179 13.11 -8.46 1.20
N VAL A 180 13.89 -7.55 1.79
CA VAL A 180 13.62 -6.99 3.13
C VAL A 180 13.85 -5.49 3.09
N ALA A 181 12.89 -4.71 3.56
CA ALA A 181 13.02 -3.26 3.63
C ALA A 181 12.35 -2.69 4.89
N VAL A 182 12.91 -1.59 5.39
CA VAL A 182 12.30 -0.74 6.40
C VAL A 182 11.90 0.56 5.73
N TYR A 183 10.69 1.02 5.98
CA TYR A 183 10.17 2.23 5.37
C TYR A 183 9.55 3.17 6.40
N TYR A 184 9.59 4.45 6.08
CA TYR A 184 8.75 5.48 6.67
C TYR A 184 7.83 6.00 5.57
N SER A 185 6.62 6.39 5.91
CA SER A 185 5.68 6.97 4.95
C SER A 185 4.92 8.15 5.55
N TYR A 186 4.69 9.14 4.70
CA TYR A 186 3.85 10.29 4.97
C TYR A 186 2.79 10.42 3.88
N ALA A 187 1.55 10.68 4.31
CA ALA A 187 0.45 10.95 3.41
C ALA A 187 -0.34 12.16 3.87
N THR A 188 -0.80 12.97 2.92
CA THR A 188 -1.53 14.21 3.18
C THR A 188 -3.04 14.02 3.30
N ASN A 189 -3.53 12.78 3.32
CA ASN A 189 -4.95 12.48 3.44
C ASN A 189 -5.51 13.07 4.74
N LYS A 190 -6.56 13.87 4.62
CA LYS A 190 -7.29 14.41 5.76
C LYS A 190 -8.46 13.52 6.09
N THR A 191 -8.72 13.32 7.36
CA THR A 191 -9.85 12.55 7.88
C THR A 191 -10.60 13.41 8.87
N ASP A 192 -11.92 13.53 8.68
CA ASP A 192 -12.81 14.26 9.59
C ASP A 192 -14.09 13.46 9.79
N ILE A 193 -14.03 12.44 10.66
CA ILE A 193 -15.15 11.54 10.93
C ILE A 193 -15.56 11.65 12.40
N LEU A 194 -16.78 12.12 12.65
CA LEU A 194 -17.35 12.30 13.98
C LEU A 194 -16.46 13.22 14.85
N THR A 195 -15.78 12.65 15.83
CA THR A 195 -14.89 13.37 16.79
C THR A 195 -13.40 13.21 16.44
N TYR A 196 -13.09 12.53 15.33
CA TYR A 196 -11.72 12.28 14.89
C TYR A 196 -11.38 13.16 13.70
N SER A 197 -10.43 14.07 13.90
CA SER A 197 -9.86 14.89 12.83
C SER A 197 -8.36 14.65 12.78
N GLU A 198 -7.86 14.27 11.60
CA GLU A 198 -6.44 14.05 11.34
C GLU A 198 -6.02 14.79 10.05
N ASP A 199 -4.98 15.61 10.15
CA ASP A 199 -4.35 16.31 9.04
C ASP A 199 -3.05 15.58 8.64
N GLY A 200 -3.19 14.62 7.72
CA GLY A 200 -2.08 13.78 7.28
C GLY A 200 -1.82 12.58 8.17
N ARG A 201 -1.11 11.59 7.63
CA ARG A 201 -0.83 10.34 8.31
C ARG A 201 0.63 9.93 8.15
N ASN A 202 1.27 9.69 9.28
CA ASN A 202 2.63 9.16 9.35
C ASN A 202 2.58 7.67 9.69
N SER A 203 3.42 6.89 9.06
CA SER A 203 3.54 5.47 9.38
C SER A 203 4.97 5.00 9.17
N MET A 204 5.36 3.99 9.93
CA MET A 204 6.60 3.25 9.72
C MET A 204 6.30 1.76 9.64
N GLY A 205 7.18 1.00 9.00
CA GLY A 205 6.96 -0.43 8.91
C GLY A 205 8.10 -1.18 8.24
N VAL A 206 7.84 -2.47 8.06
CA VAL A 206 8.77 -3.41 7.47
C VAL A 206 8.07 -4.12 6.31
N ARG A 207 8.83 -4.39 5.25
CA ARG A 207 8.44 -5.22 4.12
C ARG A 207 9.34 -6.45 4.08
N VAL A 208 8.74 -7.62 3.90
CA VAL A 208 9.46 -8.88 3.75
C VAL A 208 8.78 -9.66 2.64
N GLY A 209 9.55 -10.08 1.64
CA GLY A 209 8.98 -10.73 0.49
C GLY A 209 9.99 -11.39 -0.42
N VAL A 210 9.63 -11.49 -1.68
CA VAL A 210 10.44 -12.10 -2.73
C VAL A 210 10.69 -11.10 -3.85
N CYS A 211 11.91 -11.15 -4.40
CA CYS A 211 12.31 -10.42 -5.58
C CYS A 211 12.66 -11.38 -6.72
N PHE A 212 12.33 -11.01 -7.97
CA PHE A 212 12.58 -11.82 -9.16
C PHE A 212 12.69 -11.00 -10.44
#